data_39555384f772e9b8eed133ce935d7fe0
#
_entry.id   39555384f772e9b8eed133ce935d7fe0
#
_cell.length_a   1.000
_cell.length_b   1.000
_cell.length_c   1.000
_cell.angle_alpha   90.00
_cell.angle_beta   90.00
_cell.angle_gamma   90.00
#
_symmetry.space_group_name_H-M   'P 1'
#
loop_
_entity.id
_entity.type
_entity.pdbx_description
1 polymer ?
#
loop_
_entity_poly.entity_id
_entity_poly.type
_entity_poly.pdbx_seq_one_letter_code
_entity_poly.pdbx_strand_id
1 'polypeptide(L)'
;MIVLDTNVLSELMRPEPDTLVLAWANGLDPEDIAITAMNEAEILHGLARLPAGRRQQALRQSWEELMAALFGGQALPFSSAAAHWYGELVSRRERSAKPISTADAVIAATTLAHGAQLATRNTSDFEAIGLELVNPWMGLQPSPRNP
;
A
#
# COMPACT_ATOMS: atom_id res chain seq x y z
N MET A 1 8.41 -5.19 8.41
CA MET A 1 7.59 -4.03 7.98
C MET A 1 6.70 -4.45 6.83
N ILE A 2 5.48 -3.99 6.82
CA ILE A 2 4.54 -4.19 5.74
C ILE A 2 3.98 -2.84 5.30
N VAL A 3 4.02 -2.58 3.99
CA VAL A 3 3.47 -1.37 3.37
C VAL A 3 2.05 -1.67 2.91
N LEU A 4 1.10 -0.80 3.24
CA LEU A 4 -0.29 -0.93 2.79
C LEU A 4 -0.48 -0.17 1.48
N ASP A 5 -0.92 -0.88 0.44
CA ASP A 5 -1.27 -0.25 -0.84
C ASP A 5 -2.56 0.56 -0.70
N THR A 6 -2.77 1.46 -1.63
CA THR A 6 -3.91 2.39 -1.64
C THR A 6 -5.26 1.69 -1.51
N ASN A 7 -5.45 0.55 -2.19
CA ASN A 7 -6.71 -0.20 -2.10
C ASN A 7 -6.98 -0.76 -0.70
N VAL A 8 -5.94 -1.14 0.04
CA VAL A 8 -6.08 -1.59 1.44
C VAL A 8 -6.47 -0.41 2.33
N LEU A 9 -5.82 0.73 2.15
CA LEU A 9 -6.13 1.96 2.89
C LEU A 9 -7.57 2.40 2.64
N SER A 10 -7.99 2.41 1.37
CA SER A 10 -9.36 2.77 0.99
C SER A 10 -10.40 1.85 1.62
N GLU A 11 -10.09 0.54 1.69
CA GLU A 11 -10.98 -0.43 2.33
C GLU A 11 -11.12 -0.14 3.83
N LEU A 12 -10.01 0.12 4.51
CA LEU A 12 -10.02 0.42 5.95
C LEU A 12 -10.72 1.75 6.29
N MET A 13 -10.82 2.66 5.32
CA MET A 13 -11.52 3.94 5.50
C MET A 13 -13.04 3.83 5.31
N ARG A 14 -13.55 2.73 4.80
CA ARG A 14 -14.99 2.53 4.62
C ARG A 14 -15.69 2.40 5.97
N PRO A 15 -16.98 2.85 6.09
CA PRO A 15 -17.74 2.65 7.31
C PRO A 15 -17.86 1.18 7.72
N GLU A 16 -17.97 0.28 6.74
CA GLU A 16 -18.05 -1.17 6.96
C GLU A 16 -16.97 -1.86 6.09
N PRO A 17 -15.72 -1.93 6.59
CA PRO A 17 -14.68 -2.60 5.85
C PRO A 17 -14.95 -4.10 5.70
N ASP A 18 -14.38 -4.71 4.66
CA ASP A 18 -14.38 -6.15 4.49
C ASP A 18 -13.88 -6.83 5.77
N THR A 19 -14.58 -7.86 6.23
CA THR A 19 -14.29 -8.52 7.52
C THR A 19 -12.93 -9.20 7.52
N LEU A 20 -12.51 -9.79 6.40
CA LEU A 20 -11.18 -10.43 6.29
C LEU A 20 -10.07 -9.39 6.34
N VAL A 21 -10.23 -8.29 5.62
CA VAL A 21 -9.24 -7.19 5.60
C VAL A 21 -9.11 -6.56 6.98
N LEU A 22 -10.23 -6.29 7.63
CA LEU A 22 -10.23 -5.69 8.97
C LEU A 22 -9.57 -6.62 9.99
N ALA A 23 -9.90 -7.91 9.98
CA ALA A 23 -9.30 -8.90 10.88
C ALA A 23 -7.79 -9.01 10.65
N TRP A 24 -7.37 -9.02 9.39
CA TRP A 24 -5.96 -9.04 9.03
C TRP A 24 -5.21 -7.81 9.57
N ALA A 25 -5.77 -6.61 9.34
CA ALA A 25 -5.17 -5.35 9.80
C ALA A 25 -5.08 -5.29 11.34
N ASN A 26 -6.14 -5.72 12.03
CA ASN A 26 -6.17 -5.73 13.50
C ASN A 26 -5.15 -6.69 14.11
N GLY A 27 -4.71 -7.70 13.37
CA GLY A 27 -3.68 -8.64 13.80
C GLY A 27 -2.26 -8.14 13.63
N LEU A 28 -2.06 -7.00 12.97
CA LEU A 28 -0.73 -6.44 12.74
C LEU A 28 -0.28 -5.57 13.92
N ASP A 29 1.03 -5.58 14.18
CA ASP A 29 1.63 -4.62 15.10
C ASP A 29 1.68 -3.26 14.38
N PRO A 30 1.10 -2.18 14.96
CA PRO A 30 1.12 -0.86 14.35
C PRO A 30 2.54 -0.35 14.03
N GLU A 31 3.54 -0.77 14.79
CA GLU A 31 4.93 -0.37 14.55
C GLU A 31 5.51 -1.00 13.27
N ASP A 32 4.92 -2.09 12.79
CA ASP A 32 5.37 -2.79 11.58
C ASP A 32 4.63 -2.34 10.31
N ILE A 33 3.70 -1.39 10.43
CA ILE A 33 2.89 -0.92 9.31
C ILE A 33 3.45 0.39 8.78
N ALA A 34 3.48 0.54 7.46
CA ALA A 34 3.89 1.78 6.80
C ALA A 34 3.05 2.03 5.55
N ILE A 35 3.11 3.25 5.06
CA ILE A 35 2.61 3.64 3.73
C ILE A 35 3.70 4.41 3.01
N THR A 36 3.63 4.46 1.68
CA THR A 36 4.51 5.32 0.89
C THR A 36 3.87 6.69 0.65
N ALA A 37 4.70 7.69 0.34
CA ALA A 37 4.22 9.01 -0.04
C ALA A 37 3.31 8.96 -1.29
N MET A 38 3.52 7.99 -2.18
CA MET A 38 2.66 7.80 -3.35
C MET A 38 1.27 7.28 -2.94
N ASN A 39 1.18 6.37 -1.97
CA ASN A 39 -0.11 5.94 -1.41
C ASN A 39 -0.86 7.12 -0.80
N GLU A 40 -0.16 7.94 -0.04
CA GLU A 40 -0.72 9.17 0.52
C GLU A 40 -1.23 10.09 -0.58
N ALA A 41 -0.44 10.31 -1.63
CA ALA A 41 -0.83 11.15 -2.77
C ALA A 41 -2.09 10.62 -3.47
N GLU A 42 -2.20 9.31 -3.67
CA GLU A 42 -3.35 8.70 -4.30
C GLU A 42 -4.63 8.86 -3.46
N ILE A 43 -4.52 8.67 -2.15
CA ILE A 43 -5.65 8.89 -1.23
C ILE A 43 -6.07 10.37 -1.23
N LEU A 44 -5.12 11.29 -1.09
CA LEU A 44 -5.42 12.73 -1.07
C LEU A 44 -6.03 13.21 -2.39
N HIS A 45 -5.56 12.68 -3.53
CA HIS A 45 -6.14 12.97 -4.83
C HIS A 45 -7.58 12.44 -4.91
N GLY A 46 -7.82 11.21 -4.47
CA GLY A 46 -9.16 10.62 -4.43
C GLY A 46 -10.12 11.44 -3.58
N LEU A 47 -9.68 11.92 -2.43
CA LEU A 47 -10.48 12.79 -1.55
C LEU A 47 -10.75 14.15 -2.20
N ALA A 48 -9.75 14.74 -2.84
CA ALA A 48 -9.88 16.05 -3.51
C ALA A 48 -10.85 16.02 -4.69
N ARG A 49 -11.02 14.88 -5.36
CA ARG A 49 -11.94 14.72 -6.49
C ARG A 49 -13.39 14.56 -6.07
N LEU A 50 -13.68 14.26 -4.81
CA LEU A 50 -15.05 14.13 -4.33
C LEU A 50 -15.72 15.50 -4.29
N PRO A 51 -17.03 15.57 -4.60
CA PRO A 51 -17.78 16.80 -4.41
C PRO A 51 -17.69 17.26 -2.95
N ALA A 52 -17.63 18.57 -2.74
CA ALA A 52 -17.69 19.14 -1.39
C ALA A 52 -18.99 18.71 -0.70
N GLY A 53 -18.89 18.25 0.56
CA GLY A 53 -20.03 17.80 1.32
C GLY A 53 -19.65 16.85 2.46
N ARG A 54 -20.68 16.26 3.05
CA ARG A 54 -20.51 15.42 4.24
C ARG A 54 -19.65 14.18 3.99
N ARG A 55 -19.81 13.55 2.82
CA ARG A 55 -19.05 12.34 2.48
C ARG A 55 -17.55 12.64 2.38
N GLN A 56 -17.19 13.73 1.70
CA GLN A 56 -15.80 14.15 1.58
C GLN A 56 -15.20 14.45 2.95
N GLN A 57 -15.93 15.20 3.78
CA GLN A 57 -15.49 15.55 5.12
C GLN A 57 -15.32 14.33 6.02
N ALA A 58 -16.25 13.37 5.96
CA ALA A 58 -16.17 12.14 6.74
C ALA A 58 -14.97 11.28 6.33
N LEU A 59 -14.71 11.17 5.03
CA LEU A 59 -13.57 10.40 4.51
C LEU A 59 -12.23 11.10 4.84
N ARG A 60 -12.17 12.43 4.78
CA ARG A 60 -10.98 13.17 5.20
C ARG A 60 -10.69 12.94 6.67
N GLN A 61 -11.71 12.95 7.50
CA GLN A 61 -11.55 12.68 8.92
C GLN A 61 -11.06 11.26 9.17
N SER A 62 -11.63 10.27 8.49
CA SER A 62 -11.18 8.88 8.56
C SER A 62 -9.71 8.74 8.16
N TRP A 63 -9.29 9.44 7.12
CA TRP A 63 -7.90 9.45 6.68
C TRP A 63 -6.96 10.03 7.73
N GLU A 64 -7.32 11.19 8.31
CA GLU A 64 -6.52 11.85 9.35
C GLU A 64 -6.38 10.96 10.58
N GLU A 65 -7.48 10.33 11.01
CA GLU A 65 -7.47 9.40 12.13
C GLU A 65 -6.59 8.17 11.85
N LEU A 66 -6.69 7.62 10.65
CA LEU A 66 -5.90 6.46 10.24
C LEU A 66 -4.40 6.80 10.23
N MET A 67 -4.02 7.94 9.67
CA MET A 67 -2.64 8.41 9.63
C MET A 67 -2.07 8.59 11.04
N ALA A 68 -2.83 9.21 11.92
CA ALA A 68 -2.39 9.45 13.29
C ALA A 68 -2.26 8.13 14.07
N ALA A 69 -3.21 7.21 13.90
CA ALA A 69 -3.25 5.95 14.66
C ALA A 69 -2.17 4.95 14.23
N LEU A 70 -1.92 4.83 12.91
CA LEU A 70 -1.07 3.77 12.38
C LEU A 70 0.32 4.24 11.95
N PHE A 71 0.45 5.48 11.47
CA PHE A 71 1.67 5.93 10.79
C PHE A 71 2.37 7.08 11.48
N GLY A 72 1.89 7.50 12.64
CA GLY A 72 2.45 8.66 13.34
C GLY A 72 2.43 9.94 12.49
N GLY A 73 1.53 10.00 11.52
CA GLY A 73 1.42 11.13 10.59
C GLY A 73 2.45 11.15 9.47
N GLN A 74 3.22 10.06 9.28
CA GLN A 74 4.34 10.03 8.31
C GLN A 74 4.18 8.92 7.28
N ALA A 75 4.56 9.24 6.04
CA ALA A 75 4.67 8.29 4.93
C ALA A 75 6.14 8.15 4.52
N LEU A 76 6.51 6.98 4.00
CA LEU A 76 7.86 6.72 3.50
C LEU A 76 8.10 7.53 2.23
N PRO A 77 9.17 8.34 2.16
CA PRO A 77 9.44 9.15 0.98
C PRO A 77 10.03 8.31 -0.16
N PHE A 78 9.87 8.80 -1.39
CA PHE A 78 10.58 8.28 -2.54
C PHE A 78 12.02 8.81 -2.49
N SER A 79 12.91 7.99 -1.98
CA SER A 79 14.31 8.33 -1.73
C SER A 79 15.23 7.99 -2.91
N SER A 80 16.50 8.35 -2.82
CA SER A 80 17.51 7.94 -3.79
C SER A 80 17.65 6.41 -3.85
N ALA A 81 17.58 5.72 -2.71
CA ALA A 81 17.58 4.26 -2.65
C ALA A 81 16.38 3.69 -3.43
N ALA A 82 15.19 4.27 -3.26
CA ALA A 82 14.00 3.89 -4.01
C ALA A 82 14.18 4.15 -5.51
N ALA A 83 14.84 5.24 -5.89
CA ALA A 83 15.11 5.54 -7.29
C ALA A 83 15.95 4.46 -7.97
N HIS A 84 16.93 3.88 -7.29
CA HIS A 84 17.72 2.75 -7.81
C HIS A 84 16.83 1.52 -8.03
N TRP A 85 15.97 1.20 -7.08
CA TRP A 85 15.01 0.09 -7.23
C TRP A 85 14.03 0.34 -8.37
N TYR A 86 13.56 1.57 -8.52
CA TYR A 86 12.66 1.97 -9.61
C TYR A 86 13.26 1.64 -10.98
N GLY A 87 14.50 2.06 -11.23
CA GLY A 87 15.17 1.79 -12.49
C GLY A 87 15.26 0.30 -12.80
N GLU A 88 15.61 -0.53 -11.81
CA GLU A 88 15.74 -1.96 -11.95
C GLU A 88 14.39 -2.66 -12.21
N LEU A 89 13.39 -2.36 -11.42
CA LEU A 89 12.10 -3.07 -11.52
C LEU A 89 11.33 -2.66 -12.79
N VAL A 90 11.36 -1.40 -13.17
CA VAL A 90 10.69 -0.94 -14.40
C VAL A 90 11.33 -1.58 -15.63
N SER A 91 12.66 -1.58 -15.69
CA SER A 91 13.42 -2.23 -16.78
C SER A 91 13.10 -3.72 -16.88
N ARG A 92 13.02 -4.40 -15.74
CA ARG A 92 12.68 -5.85 -15.69
C ARG A 92 11.28 -6.11 -16.25
N ARG A 93 10.30 -5.29 -15.86
CA ARG A 93 8.92 -5.42 -16.33
C ARG A 93 8.79 -5.10 -17.82
N GLU A 94 9.51 -4.12 -18.32
CA GLU A 94 9.55 -3.80 -19.75
C GLU A 94 10.12 -4.98 -20.56
N ARG A 95 11.19 -5.58 -20.09
CA ARG A 95 11.81 -6.76 -20.74
C ARG A 95 10.88 -7.97 -20.76
N SER A 96 10.01 -8.11 -19.78
CA SER A 96 9.03 -9.20 -19.71
C SER A 96 7.71 -8.88 -20.42
N ALA A 97 7.63 -7.77 -21.14
CA ALA A 97 6.44 -7.30 -21.86
C ALA A 97 5.21 -7.09 -20.95
N LYS A 98 5.44 -6.77 -19.67
CA LYS A 98 4.42 -6.44 -18.68
C LYS A 98 4.75 -5.11 -18.01
N PRO A 99 4.55 -3.98 -18.72
CA PRO A 99 4.88 -2.68 -18.16
C PRO A 99 4.07 -2.41 -16.89
N ILE A 100 4.70 -1.73 -15.95
CA ILE A 100 4.10 -1.33 -14.68
C ILE A 100 3.82 0.18 -14.74
N SER A 101 2.70 0.62 -14.13
CA SER A 101 2.40 2.04 -14.05
C SER A 101 3.46 2.78 -13.21
N THR A 102 3.64 4.08 -13.48
CA THR A 102 4.58 4.89 -12.71
C THR A 102 4.24 4.89 -11.22
N ALA A 103 2.97 5.06 -10.88
CA ALA A 103 2.53 5.06 -9.48
C ALA A 103 2.85 3.74 -8.79
N ASP A 104 2.51 2.60 -9.40
CA ASP A 104 2.82 1.28 -8.84
C ASP A 104 4.32 1.05 -8.72
N ALA A 105 5.09 1.50 -9.71
CA ALA A 105 6.55 1.39 -9.67
C ALA A 105 7.17 2.19 -8.52
N VAL A 106 6.65 3.38 -8.24
CA VAL A 106 7.09 4.21 -7.11
C VAL A 106 6.76 3.55 -5.78
N ILE A 107 5.56 2.99 -5.65
CA ILE A 107 5.15 2.24 -4.44
C ILE A 107 6.06 1.02 -4.24
N ALA A 108 6.23 0.22 -5.28
CA ALA A 108 7.06 -0.98 -5.22
C ALA A 108 8.51 -0.66 -4.89
N ALA A 109 9.09 0.34 -5.54
CA ALA A 109 10.46 0.75 -5.33
C ALA A 109 10.72 1.25 -3.90
N THR A 110 9.80 2.05 -3.37
CA THR A 110 9.88 2.53 -1.99
C THR A 110 9.80 1.36 -1.00
N THR A 111 8.89 0.42 -1.24
CA THR A 111 8.72 -0.78 -0.42
C THR A 111 9.98 -1.64 -0.43
N LEU A 112 10.55 -1.89 -1.61
CA LEU A 112 11.80 -2.66 -1.77
C LEU A 112 12.98 -1.98 -1.08
N ALA A 113 13.06 -0.66 -1.16
CA ALA A 113 14.14 0.10 -0.52
C ALA A 113 14.14 -0.06 1.01
N HIS A 114 13.00 -0.37 1.60
CA HIS A 114 12.88 -0.60 3.04
C HIS A 114 12.90 -2.09 3.41
N GLY A 115 13.08 -2.99 2.45
CA GLY A 115 13.06 -4.44 2.69
C GLY A 115 11.70 -4.93 3.20
N ALA A 116 10.62 -4.23 2.85
CA ALA A 116 9.28 -4.49 3.35
C ALA A 116 8.46 -5.36 2.40
N GLN A 117 7.36 -5.91 2.91
CA GLN A 117 6.31 -6.55 2.12
C GLN A 117 5.29 -5.51 1.68
N LEU A 118 4.55 -5.80 0.62
CA LEU A 118 3.42 -4.96 0.17
C LEU A 118 2.11 -5.73 0.32
N ALA A 119 1.17 -5.15 1.04
CA ALA A 119 -0.20 -5.65 1.11
C ALA A 119 -1.05 -4.97 0.05
N THR A 120 -1.61 -5.75 -0.87
CA THR A 120 -2.41 -5.24 -1.98
C THR A 120 -3.42 -6.27 -2.45
N ARG A 121 -4.54 -5.80 -2.97
CA ARG A 121 -5.51 -6.66 -3.66
C ARG A 121 -5.02 -7.03 -5.06
N ASN A 122 -4.28 -6.14 -5.71
CA ASN A 122 -3.85 -6.26 -7.10
C ASN A 122 -2.45 -6.88 -7.20
N THR A 123 -2.29 -8.10 -6.68
CA THR A 123 -0.99 -8.76 -6.63
C THR A 123 -0.36 -8.94 -8.01
N SER A 124 -1.18 -9.16 -9.06
CA SER A 124 -0.68 -9.32 -10.43
C SER A 124 0.05 -8.09 -10.96
N ASP A 125 -0.31 -6.88 -10.49
CA ASP A 125 0.33 -5.64 -10.90
C ASP A 125 1.76 -5.51 -10.37
N PHE A 126 2.12 -6.29 -9.35
CA PHE A 126 3.41 -6.22 -8.65
C PHE A 126 4.23 -7.51 -8.77
N GLU A 127 3.84 -8.43 -9.65
CA GLU A 127 4.54 -9.70 -9.84
C GLU A 127 5.91 -9.54 -10.50
N ALA A 128 6.78 -10.52 -10.24
CA ALA A 128 8.07 -10.69 -10.94
C ALA A 128 9.08 -9.55 -10.74
N ILE A 129 9.01 -8.84 -9.61
CA ILE A 129 9.95 -7.75 -9.30
C ILE A 129 10.69 -7.97 -7.97
N GLY A 130 10.60 -9.16 -7.40
CA GLY A 130 11.29 -9.49 -6.15
C GLY A 130 10.62 -8.96 -4.90
N LEU A 131 9.37 -8.52 -5.00
CA LEU A 131 8.60 -7.97 -3.90
C LEU A 131 7.72 -9.05 -3.28
N GLU A 132 7.76 -9.19 -1.96
CA GLU A 132 6.84 -10.06 -1.24
C GLU A 132 5.46 -9.41 -1.16
N LEU A 133 4.44 -10.16 -1.54
CA LEU A 133 3.07 -9.67 -1.65
C LEU A 133 2.14 -10.41 -0.69
N VAL A 134 1.22 -9.68 -0.09
CA VAL A 134 0.14 -10.22 0.74
C VAL A 134 -1.18 -9.67 0.23
N ASN A 135 -2.18 -10.52 0.08
CA ASN A 135 -3.53 -10.09 -0.27
C ASN A 135 -4.44 -10.24 0.96
N PRO A 136 -4.78 -9.12 1.64
CA PRO A 136 -5.61 -9.18 2.85
C PRO A 136 -7.03 -9.73 2.63
N TRP A 137 -7.54 -9.68 1.41
CA TRP A 137 -8.86 -10.22 1.06
C TRP A 137 -8.89 -11.75 1.03
N MET A 138 -7.71 -12.38 0.99
CA MET A 138 -7.60 -13.85 1.01
C MET A 138 -7.60 -14.43 2.44
N GLY A 139 -7.70 -13.56 3.45
CA GLY A 139 -7.65 -13.94 4.86
C GLY A 139 -6.25 -14.27 5.35
N LEU A 140 -6.17 -14.73 6.59
CA LEU A 140 -4.92 -15.17 7.20
C LEU A 140 -4.47 -16.47 6.53
N GLN A 141 -3.47 -16.38 5.66
CA GLN A 141 -2.82 -17.57 5.13
C GLN A 141 -1.81 -18.08 6.15
N PRO A 142 -1.73 -19.40 6.36
CA PRO A 142 -0.64 -19.93 7.14
C PRO A 142 0.67 -19.51 6.48
N SER A 143 1.60 -18.98 7.28
CA SER A 143 2.94 -18.69 6.78
C SER A 143 3.46 -19.92 6.07
N PRO A 144 4.07 -19.79 4.85
CA PRO A 144 4.71 -20.93 4.24
C PRO A 144 5.75 -21.43 5.23
N ARG A 145 5.48 -22.58 5.83
CA ARG A 145 6.48 -23.24 6.65
C ARG A 145 7.53 -23.74 5.69
N ASN A 146 8.72 -23.26 5.86
CA ASN A 146 9.85 -23.91 5.27
C ASN A 146 9.83 -25.36 5.76
N PRO A 147 9.87 -26.31 4.83
CA PRO A 147 9.95 -27.70 5.23
C PRO A 147 11.21 -27.95 6.04
#